data_d9c3ddef06157b908dd784d73a958dbd
#
_entry.id   d9c3ddef06157b908dd784d73a958dbd
#
_cell.length_a   1.000
_cell.length_b   1.000
_cell.length_c   1.000
_cell.angle_alpha   90.00
_cell.angle_beta   90.00
_cell.angle_gamma   90.00
#
_symmetry.space_group_name_H-M   'P 1'
#
loop_
_entity.id
_entity.type
_entity.pdbx_description
1 polymer ?
#
loop_
_entity_poly.entity_id
_entity_poly.type
_entity_poly.pdbx_seq_one_letter_code
_entity_poly.pdbx_strand_id
1 'polypeptide(L)'
;MKKLGLIMVSLLLSTMAIFADNEKITRDKSVLPSVCRNFISANFGQTEISHIKIESNLLGTKGYDVILTNGVNVEFDKSGEWKEIEARHSSI
;
A
#
# COMPACT_ATOMS: atom_id res chain seq x y z
N MET A 1 23.72 28.21 20.32
CA MET A 1 23.49 26.83 20.72
C MET A 1 22.08 26.39 20.52
N LYS A 2 21.14 27.11 21.11
CA LYS A 2 19.74 26.74 20.93
C LYS A 2 19.29 26.81 19.49
N LYS A 3 19.83 27.75 18.76
CA LYS A 3 19.45 27.90 17.34
C LYS A 3 19.95 26.73 16.52
N LEU A 4 21.13 26.22 16.88
CA LEU A 4 21.65 25.04 16.15
C LEU A 4 20.78 23.82 16.38
N GLY A 5 20.31 23.64 17.59
CA GLY A 5 19.43 22.52 17.88
C GLY A 5 18.14 22.59 17.09
N LEU A 6 17.58 23.79 16.99
CA LEU A 6 16.35 23.95 16.23
C LEU A 6 16.55 23.67 14.75
N ILE A 7 17.69 24.12 14.22
CA ILE A 7 17.98 23.90 12.82
C ILE A 7 18.14 22.41 12.54
N MET A 8 18.77 21.69 13.42
CA MET A 8 18.93 20.26 13.25
C MET A 8 17.62 19.52 13.27
N VAL A 9 16.72 19.94 14.15
CA VAL A 9 15.41 19.31 14.20
C VAL A 9 14.66 19.56 12.91
N SER A 10 14.76 20.75 12.37
CA SER A 10 14.11 21.07 11.11
C SER A 10 14.63 20.20 9.98
N LEU A 11 15.94 20.03 9.95
CA LEU A 11 16.54 19.18 8.91
C LEU A 11 16.05 17.75 9.00
N LEU A 12 15.96 17.22 10.19
CA LEU A 12 15.47 15.86 10.38
C LEU A 12 14.04 15.73 9.89
N LEU A 13 13.21 16.70 10.20
CA LEU A 13 11.83 16.66 9.73
C LEU A 13 11.77 16.72 8.22
N SER A 14 12.58 17.55 7.61
CA SER A 14 12.62 17.64 6.16
C SER A 14 13.07 16.33 5.55
N THR A 15 14.06 15.69 6.13
CA THR A 15 14.54 14.40 5.63
C THR A 15 13.45 13.36 5.70
N MET A 16 12.71 13.33 6.79
CA MET A 16 11.62 12.38 6.92
C MET A 16 10.54 12.64 5.88
N ALA A 17 10.28 13.89 5.56
CA ALA A 17 9.29 14.23 4.55
C ALA A 17 9.69 13.71 3.18
N ILE A 18 10.99 13.67 2.88
CA ILE A 18 11.47 13.18 1.60
C ILE A 18 11.13 11.69 1.43
N PHE A 19 11.08 10.95 2.52
CA PHE A 19 10.78 9.54 2.47
C PHE A 19 9.30 9.24 2.70
N ALA A 20 8.45 10.25 2.69
CA ALA A 20 7.02 10.04 2.83
C ALA A 20 6.52 9.16 1.70
N ASP A 21 5.61 8.27 2.04
CA ASP A 21 5.03 7.37 1.07
C ASP A 21 4.08 8.11 0.14
N ASN A 22 4.03 7.66 -1.08
CA ASN A 22 3.04 8.11 -2.04
C ASN A 22 2.08 6.98 -2.31
N GLU A 23 0.82 7.33 -2.50
CA GLU A 23 -0.20 6.36 -2.85
C GLU A 23 -0.81 6.71 -4.17
N LYS A 24 -0.99 5.72 -5.01
CA LYS A 24 -1.67 5.89 -6.28
C LYS A 24 -2.81 4.88 -6.32
N ILE A 25 -3.99 5.34 -6.64
CA ILE A 25 -5.16 4.48 -6.71
C ILE A 25 -5.50 4.22 -8.17
N THR A 26 -5.71 2.96 -8.50
CA THR A 26 -6.04 2.58 -9.87
C THR A 26 -7.02 1.41 -9.85
N ARG A 27 -7.75 1.26 -10.96
CA ARG A 27 -8.60 0.09 -11.17
C ARG A 27 -7.99 -0.86 -12.18
N ASP A 28 -6.81 -0.53 -12.66
CA ASP A 28 -6.12 -1.34 -13.66
C ASP A 28 -5.46 -2.52 -12.98
N LYS A 29 -6.04 -3.70 -13.14
CA LYS A 29 -5.54 -4.91 -12.48
C LYS A 29 -4.20 -5.36 -13.02
N SER A 30 -3.83 -4.89 -14.19
CA SER A 30 -2.55 -5.30 -14.78
C SER A 30 -1.36 -4.75 -14.04
N VAL A 31 -1.55 -3.78 -13.15
CA VAL A 31 -0.44 -3.26 -12.35
C VAL A 31 -0.01 -4.25 -11.27
N LEU A 32 -0.88 -5.20 -10.91
CA LEU A 32 -0.56 -6.19 -9.89
C LEU A 32 0.32 -7.29 -10.47
N PRO A 33 1.34 -7.73 -9.72
CA PRO A 33 2.05 -8.95 -10.11
C PRO A 33 1.06 -10.12 -10.23
N SER A 34 1.35 -11.03 -11.14
CA SER A 34 0.45 -12.14 -11.36
C SER A 34 0.26 -13.00 -10.12
N VAL A 35 1.26 -13.06 -9.26
CA VAL A 35 1.15 -13.83 -8.03
C VAL A 35 0.09 -13.26 -7.11
N CYS A 36 -0.08 -11.93 -7.11
CA CYS A 36 -1.14 -11.29 -6.33
C CYS A 36 -2.50 -11.64 -6.89
N ARG A 37 -2.66 -11.55 -8.20
CA ARG A 37 -3.92 -11.88 -8.84
C ARG A 37 -4.30 -13.32 -8.62
N ASN A 38 -3.32 -14.20 -8.67
CA ASN A 38 -3.56 -15.62 -8.42
C ASN A 38 -3.98 -15.87 -6.99
N PHE A 39 -3.35 -15.17 -6.05
CA PHE A 39 -3.71 -15.30 -4.65
C PHE A 39 -5.16 -14.88 -4.42
N ILE A 40 -5.55 -13.75 -4.99
CA ILE A 40 -6.92 -13.25 -4.85
C ILE A 40 -7.89 -14.25 -5.44
N SER A 41 -7.61 -14.74 -6.63
CA SER A 41 -8.48 -15.68 -7.30
C SER A 41 -8.61 -16.98 -6.51
N ALA A 42 -7.52 -17.47 -5.94
CA ALA A 42 -7.54 -18.73 -5.20
C ALA A 42 -8.28 -18.63 -3.88
N ASN A 43 -8.22 -17.46 -3.24
CA ASN A 43 -8.75 -17.32 -1.88
C ASN A 43 -10.07 -16.60 -1.81
N PHE A 44 -10.41 -15.80 -2.81
CA PHE A 44 -11.64 -15.01 -2.79
C PHE A 44 -12.55 -15.32 -3.98
N GLY A 45 -12.14 -16.25 -4.81
CA GLY A 45 -12.98 -16.77 -5.86
C GLY A 45 -13.44 -15.70 -6.82
N GLN A 46 -14.74 -15.52 -6.90
CA GLN A 46 -15.33 -14.59 -7.86
C GLN A 46 -15.47 -13.18 -7.35
N THR A 47 -15.00 -12.91 -6.14
CA THR A 47 -15.03 -11.54 -5.61
C THR A 47 -14.12 -10.67 -6.47
N GLU A 48 -14.66 -9.56 -6.92
CA GLU A 48 -13.92 -8.69 -7.81
C GLU A 48 -13.09 -7.67 -7.06
N ILE A 49 -12.05 -7.19 -7.72
CA ILE A 49 -11.21 -6.13 -7.19
C ILE A 49 -11.89 -4.81 -7.48
N SER A 50 -12.12 -4.04 -6.41
CA SER A 50 -12.70 -2.71 -6.55
C SER A 50 -11.64 -1.73 -7.06
N HIS A 51 -10.54 -1.68 -6.35
CA HIS A 51 -9.43 -0.81 -6.75
C HIS A 51 -8.18 -1.26 -6.04
N ILE A 52 -7.05 -0.70 -6.45
CA ILE A 52 -5.74 -1.06 -5.96
C ILE A 52 -5.02 0.22 -5.54
N LYS A 53 -4.43 0.20 -4.35
CA LYS A 53 -3.55 1.28 -3.93
C LYS A 53 -2.11 0.82 -4.07
N ILE A 54 -1.34 1.56 -4.83
CA ILE A 54 0.07 1.27 -4.99
C ILE A 54 0.84 2.20 -4.08
N GLU A 55 1.56 1.64 -3.13
CA GLU A 55 2.37 2.41 -2.21
C GLU A 55 3.80 2.44 -2.69
N SER A 56 4.37 3.64 -2.75
CA SER A 56 5.73 3.80 -3.23
C SER A 56 6.42 4.91 -2.48
N ASN A 57 7.74 4.94 -2.59
CA ASN A 57 8.55 6.03 -2.07
C ASN A 57 9.68 6.27 -3.05
N LEU A 58 10.71 7.01 -2.63
CA LEU A 58 11.82 7.33 -3.52
C LEU A 58 12.56 6.09 -4.01
N LEU A 59 12.46 4.99 -3.30
CA LEU A 59 13.13 3.75 -3.68
C LEU A 59 12.29 2.89 -4.62
N GLY A 60 11.05 3.29 -4.88
CA GLY A 60 10.19 2.55 -5.78
C GLY A 60 8.95 2.04 -5.08
N THR A 61 8.33 1.02 -5.66
CA THR A 61 7.12 0.43 -5.12
C THR A 61 7.42 -0.31 -3.82
N LYS A 62 6.63 -0.03 -2.79
CA LYS A 62 6.74 -0.72 -1.51
C LYS A 62 5.78 -1.88 -1.41
N GLY A 63 4.60 -1.74 -1.99
CA GLY A 63 3.60 -2.77 -1.87
C GLY A 63 2.29 -2.35 -2.49
N TYR A 64 1.29 -3.20 -2.33
CA TYR A 64 -0.02 -3.01 -2.93
C TYR A 64 -1.10 -3.32 -1.91
N ASP A 65 -2.13 -2.48 -1.88
CA ASP A 65 -3.35 -2.76 -1.13
C ASP A 65 -4.43 -3.04 -2.15
N VAL A 66 -4.99 -4.24 -2.12
CA VAL A 66 -6.05 -4.62 -3.05
C VAL A 66 -7.37 -4.59 -2.29
N ILE A 67 -8.24 -3.69 -2.67
CA ILE A 67 -9.54 -3.56 -2.03
C ILE A 67 -10.57 -4.29 -2.89
N LEU A 68 -11.22 -5.28 -2.30
CA LEU A 68 -12.21 -6.07 -2.99
C LEU A 68 -13.58 -5.46 -2.83
N THR A 69 -14.49 -5.84 -3.72
CA THR A 69 -15.84 -5.27 -3.71
C THR A 69 -16.63 -5.65 -2.46
N ASN A 70 -16.20 -6.69 -1.75
CA ASN A 70 -16.86 -7.08 -0.51
C ASN A 70 -16.27 -6.37 0.72
N GLY A 71 -15.38 -5.39 0.52
CA GLY A 71 -14.82 -4.64 1.62
C GLY A 71 -13.54 -5.22 2.22
N VAL A 72 -13.10 -6.34 1.72
CA VAL A 72 -11.84 -6.93 2.20
C VAL A 72 -10.66 -6.21 1.57
N ASN A 73 -9.65 -5.92 2.37
CA ASN A 73 -8.41 -5.34 1.91
C ASN A 73 -7.31 -6.40 2.07
N VAL A 74 -6.62 -6.70 0.98
CA VAL A 74 -5.51 -7.65 1.00
C VAL A 74 -4.25 -6.87 0.70
N GLU A 75 -3.30 -6.91 1.62
CA GLU A 75 -2.06 -6.17 1.49
C GLU A 75 -0.94 -7.11 1.04
N PHE A 76 -0.21 -6.68 0.01
CA PHE A 76 0.93 -7.44 -0.54
C PHE A 76 2.18 -6.60 -0.45
N ASP A 77 3.34 -7.25 -0.27
CA ASP A 77 4.59 -6.53 -0.38
C ASP A 77 4.97 -6.36 -1.85
N LYS A 78 6.10 -5.72 -2.11
CA LYS A 78 6.49 -5.41 -3.48
C LYS A 78 6.77 -6.65 -4.31
N SER A 79 7.08 -7.76 -3.68
CA SER A 79 7.34 -9.01 -4.39
C SER A 79 6.07 -9.80 -4.67
N GLY A 80 4.95 -9.37 -4.11
CA GLY A 80 3.69 -10.04 -4.34
C GLY A 80 3.29 -11.02 -3.26
N GLU A 81 4.03 -11.07 -2.15
CA GLU A 81 3.63 -11.90 -1.03
C GLU A 81 2.61 -11.17 -0.17
N TRP A 82 1.56 -11.87 0.22
CA TRP A 82 0.54 -11.25 1.04
C TRP A 82 1.08 -11.01 2.44
N LYS A 83 0.66 -9.89 3.03
CA LYS A 83 1.09 -9.51 4.36
C LYS A 83 -0.04 -9.48 5.34
N GLU A 84 -1.19 -9.02 4.91
CA GLU A 84 -2.31 -8.81 5.82
C GLU A 84 -3.61 -8.85 5.07
N ILE A 85 -4.63 -9.40 5.69
CA ILE A 85 -5.99 -9.42 5.15
C ILE A 85 -6.90 -8.81 6.20
N GLU A 86 -7.67 -7.82 5.79
CA GLU A 86 -8.49 -7.06 6.71
C GLU A 86 -9.88 -6.87 6.13
N ALA A 87 -10.90 -7.16 6.93
CA ALA A 87 -12.28 -6.95 6.53
C ALA A 87 -12.72 -5.58 7.00
N ARG A 88 -12.94 -4.68 6.09
CA ARG A 88 -13.13 -3.29 6.43
C ARG A 88 -14.53 -2.90 6.85
N HIS A 89 -15.51 -3.73 6.58
CA HIS A 89 -16.85 -3.35 6.93
C HIS A 89 -17.51 -4.39 7.79
N SER A 90 -16.77 -5.02 8.61
CA SER A 90 -17.28 -6.09 9.44
C SER A 90 -18.19 -5.60 10.55
N SER A 91 -18.53 -4.38 10.53
CA SER A 91 -19.34 -3.77 11.56
C SER A 91 -20.77 -4.30 11.64
N ILE A 92 -21.11 -5.12 10.79
CA ILE A 92 -22.48 -5.64 10.75
C ILE A 92 -22.92 -6.33 12.04
#